data_095090d142ce043907b09b97d8049a53
#
_entry.id   095090d142ce043907b09b97d8049a53
#
_cell.length_a   1.000
_cell.length_b   1.000
_cell.length_c   1.000
_cell.angle_alpha   90.00
_cell.angle_beta   90.00
_cell.angle_gamma   90.00
#
_symmetry.space_group_name_H-M   'P 1'
#
loop_
_entity.id
_entity.type
_entity.pdbx_description
1 polymer ?
#
loop_
_entity_poly.entity_id
_entity_poly.type
_entity_poly.pdbx_seq_one_letter_code
_entity_poly.pdbx_strand_id
1 'polypeptide(L)'
;AWHRALLHPRFLDATQAILGPNIVLHHTKLFQKPAELGAPFPMHQDWNYFPTENDTMIAGIIHVSRATDAMGCLRVYPGTHKLGRIQGTSGGNESEFLARYPLESATPLEAEPGDVLFFHYCLVHGSMPNRSDAVRKTVLVQMHSGDDRVEAGVGHPDERLVLRGWNARMTRERANDPQK
;
A
#
# COMPACT_ATOMS: atom_id res chain seq x y z
N ALA A 1 19.71 3.59 -6.43
CA ALA A 1 18.69 4.64 -6.15
C ALA A 1 17.58 4.10 -5.26
N TRP A 2 17.03 2.90 -5.54
CA TRP A 2 15.88 2.32 -4.87
C TRP A 2 16.07 2.14 -3.36
N HIS A 3 17.09 1.40 -2.93
CA HIS A 3 17.41 1.22 -1.51
C HIS A 3 17.61 2.55 -0.74
N ARG A 4 18.13 3.58 -1.42
CA ARG A 4 18.31 4.89 -0.79
C ARG A 4 16.97 5.56 -0.46
N ALA A 5 15.93 5.35 -1.26
CA ALA A 5 14.59 5.85 -0.96
C ALA A 5 13.96 5.08 0.21
N LEU A 6 14.04 3.74 0.19
CA LEU A 6 13.51 2.89 1.26
C LEU A 6 14.20 3.11 2.62
N LEU A 7 15.50 3.41 2.60
CA LEU A 7 16.32 3.65 3.80
C LEU A 7 16.47 5.14 4.14
N HIS A 8 15.69 6.02 3.48
CA HIS A 8 15.78 7.44 3.76
C HIS A 8 15.30 7.74 5.19
N PRO A 9 16.08 8.49 6.02
CA PRO A 9 15.74 8.69 7.42
C PRO A 9 14.33 9.22 7.65
N ARG A 10 13.91 10.27 6.93
CA ARG A 10 12.55 10.85 7.07
C ARG A 10 11.45 9.85 6.74
N PHE A 11 11.65 8.96 5.76
CA PHE A 11 10.70 7.91 5.42
C PHE A 11 10.59 6.89 6.55
N LEU A 12 11.73 6.42 7.06
CA LEU A 12 11.77 5.44 8.14
C LEU A 12 11.31 6.02 9.48
N ASP A 13 11.59 7.30 9.77
CA ASP A 13 11.13 7.95 11.01
C ASP A 13 9.60 8.09 11.02
N ALA A 14 8.99 8.48 9.88
CA ALA A 14 7.54 8.52 9.74
C ALA A 14 6.93 7.11 9.84
N THR A 15 7.53 6.12 9.18
CA THR A 15 7.10 4.71 9.26
C THR A 15 7.19 4.19 10.69
N GLN A 16 8.27 4.48 11.41
CA GLN A 16 8.45 4.08 12.81
C GLN A 16 7.42 4.70 13.73
N ALA A 17 7.03 5.94 13.50
CA ALA A 17 5.97 6.60 14.28
C ALA A 17 4.61 5.90 14.13
N ILE A 18 4.40 5.16 13.03
CA ILE A 18 3.15 4.43 12.76
C ILE A 18 3.25 2.97 13.21
N LEU A 19 4.33 2.26 12.84
CA LEU A 19 4.48 0.81 13.03
C LEU A 19 5.24 0.41 14.29
N GLY A 20 5.94 1.35 14.93
CA GLY A 20 6.90 1.04 15.97
C GLY A 20 8.33 0.80 15.45
N PRO A 21 9.26 0.36 16.31
CA PRO A 21 10.70 0.36 16.03
C PRO A 21 11.14 -0.70 14.99
N ASN A 22 10.33 -1.71 14.76
CA ASN A 22 10.67 -2.85 13.91
C ASN A 22 9.88 -2.78 12.61
N ILE A 23 10.56 -2.53 11.50
CA ILE A 23 9.94 -2.31 10.18
C ILE A 23 10.44 -3.35 9.20
N VAL A 24 9.53 -4.15 8.66
CA VAL A 24 9.80 -5.17 7.66
C VAL A 24 9.13 -4.82 6.35
N LEU A 25 9.91 -4.86 5.27
CA LEU A 25 9.41 -4.70 3.91
C LEU A 25 8.68 -5.97 3.48
N HIS A 26 7.42 -5.84 3.06
CA HIS A 26 6.70 -6.91 2.38
C HIS A 26 7.04 -6.91 0.89
N HIS A 27 6.78 -5.79 0.19
CA HIS A 27 7.13 -5.65 -1.21
C HIS A 27 7.12 -4.19 -1.67
N THR A 28 7.61 -3.97 -2.90
CA THR A 28 7.50 -2.68 -3.59
C THR A 28 6.89 -2.86 -4.97
N LYS A 29 6.16 -1.85 -5.44
CA LYS A 29 5.64 -1.77 -6.82
C LYS A 29 5.88 -0.38 -7.39
N LEU A 30 6.30 -0.32 -8.67
CA LEU A 30 6.29 0.92 -9.43
C LEU A 30 4.95 1.00 -10.18
N PHE A 31 4.14 1.99 -9.82
CA PHE A 31 2.91 2.28 -10.55
C PHE A 31 3.12 3.42 -11.55
N GLN A 32 2.82 3.13 -12.80
CA GLN A 32 2.74 4.13 -13.85
C GLN A 32 1.31 4.15 -14.39
N LYS A 33 0.69 5.31 -14.35
CA LYS A 33 -0.62 5.54 -14.96
C LYS A 33 -0.39 6.40 -16.19
N PRO A 34 -0.41 5.80 -17.40
CA PRO A 34 -0.15 6.52 -18.64
C PRO A 34 -1.10 7.71 -18.84
N ALA A 35 -0.62 8.71 -19.57
CA ALA A 35 -1.46 9.81 -20.04
C ALA A 35 -2.64 9.28 -20.86
N GLU A 36 -3.82 9.88 -20.72
CA GLU A 36 -5.05 9.61 -21.47
C GLU A 36 -5.59 8.17 -21.42
N LEU A 37 -4.71 7.16 -21.27
CA LEU A 37 -5.03 5.73 -21.31
C LEU A 37 -4.95 5.05 -19.93
N GLY A 38 -4.60 5.78 -18.88
CA GLY A 38 -4.44 5.23 -17.54
C GLY A 38 -5.76 4.76 -16.94
N ALA A 39 -5.96 3.44 -16.84
CA ALA A 39 -7.17 2.83 -16.32
C ALA A 39 -7.46 3.22 -14.86
N PRO A 40 -8.74 3.22 -14.42
CA PRO A 40 -9.08 3.34 -13.02
C PRO A 40 -8.57 2.13 -12.23
N PHE A 41 -8.39 2.31 -10.93
CA PHE A 41 -8.23 1.20 -10.00
C PHE A 41 -9.47 1.18 -9.10
N PRO A 42 -10.26 0.09 -9.12
CA PRO A 42 -11.50 0.00 -8.34
C PRO A 42 -11.25 0.19 -6.84
N MET A 43 -12.28 0.62 -6.12
CA MET A 43 -12.20 0.71 -4.65
C MET A 43 -11.98 -0.68 -4.05
N HIS A 44 -11.05 -0.78 -3.10
CA HIS A 44 -10.66 -2.02 -2.45
C HIS A 44 -9.97 -1.74 -1.12
N GLN A 45 -9.65 -2.79 -0.39
CA GLN A 45 -8.69 -2.83 0.71
C GLN A 45 -7.55 -3.79 0.33
N ASP A 46 -6.33 -3.47 0.70
CA ASP A 46 -5.16 -4.28 0.35
C ASP A 46 -5.07 -5.61 1.12
N TRP A 47 -5.71 -5.71 2.29
CA TRP A 47 -5.60 -6.89 3.16
C TRP A 47 -5.97 -8.20 2.45
N ASN A 48 -6.86 -8.17 1.46
CA ASN A 48 -7.28 -9.36 0.71
C ASN A 48 -6.13 -10.03 -0.07
N TYR A 49 -5.08 -9.28 -0.38
CA TYR A 49 -3.96 -9.78 -1.18
C TYR A 49 -2.82 -10.33 -0.33
N PHE A 50 -2.63 -9.77 0.86
CA PHE A 50 -1.50 -10.11 1.75
C PHE A 50 -1.87 -9.86 3.22
N PRO A 51 -2.88 -10.62 3.76
CA PRO A 51 -3.27 -10.47 5.15
C PRO A 51 -2.12 -10.76 6.11
N THR A 52 -2.08 -10.03 7.23
CA THR A 52 -1.14 -10.26 8.32
C THR A 52 -1.88 -10.62 9.60
N GLU A 53 -1.26 -11.38 10.51
CA GLU A 53 -1.91 -11.90 11.71
C GLU A 53 -2.45 -10.81 12.65
N ASN A 54 -1.78 -9.65 12.69
CA ASN A 54 -2.11 -8.54 13.61
C ASN A 54 -2.56 -7.27 12.88
N ASP A 55 -2.82 -7.34 11.59
CA ASP A 55 -3.29 -6.20 10.78
C ASP A 55 -2.40 -4.95 10.87
N THR A 56 -1.07 -5.11 10.95
CA THR A 56 -0.15 -3.97 11.05
C THR A 56 0.32 -3.42 9.70
N MET A 57 -0.08 -4.04 8.60
CA MET A 57 0.39 -3.65 7.26
C MET A 57 -0.04 -2.23 6.88
N ILE A 58 0.92 -1.46 6.42
CA ILE A 58 0.69 -0.13 5.85
C ILE A 58 1.33 -0.01 4.47
N ALA A 59 0.77 0.87 3.66
CA ALA A 59 1.36 1.33 2.42
C ALA A 59 2.01 2.70 2.62
N GLY A 60 3.21 2.89 2.07
CA GLY A 60 3.82 4.19 1.85
C GLY A 60 3.91 4.45 0.35
N ILE A 61 3.15 5.42 -0.18
CA ILE A 61 3.21 5.80 -1.60
C ILE A 61 4.13 7.00 -1.76
N ILE A 62 5.29 6.77 -2.35
CA ILE A 62 6.25 7.81 -2.69
C ILE A 62 5.88 8.37 -4.06
N HIS A 63 5.61 9.67 -4.17
CA HIS A 63 5.28 10.33 -5.42
C HIS A 63 6.55 10.72 -6.19
N VAL A 64 6.75 10.09 -7.35
CA VAL A 64 7.87 10.37 -8.25
C VAL A 64 7.52 11.50 -9.23
N SER A 65 6.25 11.62 -9.56
CA SER A 65 5.67 12.74 -10.32
C SER A 65 4.54 13.37 -9.53
N ARG A 66 4.11 14.56 -9.95
CA ARG A 66 2.87 15.14 -9.48
C ARG A 66 1.70 14.18 -9.67
N ALA A 67 0.73 14.20 -8.77
CA ALA A 67 -0.48 13.41 -8.81
C ALA A 67 -1.70 14.27 -8.47
N THR A 68 -2.36 14.80 -9.50
CA THR A 68 -3.62 15.54 -9.36
C THR A 68 -4.82 14.62 -9.56
N ASP A 69 -6.01 15.10 -9.26
CA ASP A 69 -7.24 14.35 -9.50
C ASP A 69 -7.41 14.00 -10.99
N ALA A 70 -7.11 14.94 -11.90
CA ALA A 70 -7.11 14.69 -13.34
C ALA A 70 -6.12 13.60 -13.77
N MET A 71 -4.99 13.46 -13.05
CA MET A 71 -3.99 12.40 -13.24
C MET A 71 -4.38 11.07 -12.60
N GLY A 72 -5.56 10.99 -11.99
CA GLY A 72 -6.02 9.83 -11.25
C GLY A 72 -5.20 9.59 -9.98
N CYS A 73 -5.07 10.60 -9.12
CA CYS A 73 -4.43 10.45 -7.81
C CYS A 73 -5.14 9.39 -6.95
N LEU A 74 -4.55 9.06 -5.80
CA LEU A 74 -5.21 8.19 -4.82
C LEU A 74 -6.51 8.84 -4.34
N ARG A 75 -7.58 8.05 -4.26
CA ARG A 75 -8.83 8.43 -3.62
C ARG A 75 -9.13 7.49 -2.47
N VAL A 76 -9.64 8.02 -1.38
CA VAL A 76 -9.86 7.27 -0.14
C VAL A 76 -11.22 7.55 0.49
N TYR A 77 -11.70 6.61 1.29
CA TYR A 77 -12.77 6.84 2.26
C TYR A 77 -12.15 6.96 3.65
N PRO A 78 -11.97 8.19 4.17
CA PRO A 78 -11.30 8.42 5.45
C PRO A 78 -11.99 7.68 6.60
N GLY A 79 -11.18 7.08 7.49
CA GLY A 79 -11.68 6.37 8.66
C GLY A 79 -12.10 4.91 8.43
N THR A 80 -12.25 4.44 7.20
CA THR A 80 -12.69 3.06 6.90
C THR A 80 -11.73 1.98 7.39
N HIS A 81 -10.45 2.30 7.57
CA HIS A 81 -9.47 1.37 8.17
C HIS A 81 -9.88 0.92 9.59
N LYS A 82 -10.66 1.76 10.31
CA LYS A 82 -11.17 1.43 11.66
C LYS A 82 -12.28 0.38 11.64
N LEU A 83 -12.83 0.08 10.47
CA LEU A 83 -13.82 -0.98 10.29
C LEU A 83 -13.17 -2.37 10.17
N GLY A 84 -11.82 -2.42 10.15
CA GLY A 84 -11.08 -3.66 9.94
C GLY A 84 -11.26 -4.22 8.53
N ARG A 85 -11.21 -5.54 8.43
CA ARG A 85 -11.33 -6.31 7.18
C ARG A 85 -12.78 -6.38 6.71
N ILE A 86 -13.09 -5.65 5.65
CA ILE A 86 -14.42 -5.67 5.01
C ILE A 86 -14.44 -6.78 3.96
N GLN A 87 -15.46 -7.62 3.96
CA GLN A 87 -15.63 -8.64 2.92
C GLN A 87 -16.04 -8.00 1.58
N GLY A 88 -15.70 -8.66 0.46
CA GLY A 88 -16.01 -8.14 -0.88
C GLY A 88 -15.06 -7.05 -1.39
N THR A 89 -13.84 -6.95 -0.82
CA THR A 89 -12.87 -5.89 -1.15
C THR A 89 -11.72 -6.35 -2.05
N SER A 90 -11.91 -7.43 -2.80
CA SER A 90 -10.85 -8.08 -3.58
C SER A 90 -10.40 -7.30 -4.83
N GLY A 91 -10.93 -6.08 -5.05
CA GLY A 91 -10.64 -5.29 -6.25
C GLY A 91 -11.35 -5.80 -7.52
N GLY A 92 -12.23 -6.79 -7.36
CA GLY A 92 -13.07 -7.36 -8.41
C GLY A 92 -14.46 -6.73 -8.47
N ASN A 93 -15.39 -7.42 -9.14
CA ASN A 93 -16.78 -6.95 -9.36
C ASN A 93 -17.70 -7.21 -8.13
N GLU A 94 -17.25 -6.90 -6.96
CA GLU A 94 -18.07 -6.98 -5.74
C GLU A 94 -19.09 -5.84 -5.73
N SER A 95 -20.21 -6.05 -6.39
CA SER A 95 -21.19 -5.01 -6.71
C SER A 95 -21.74 -4.27 -5.49
N GLU A 96 -21.98 -4.98 -4.39
CA GLU A 96 -22.46 -4.37 -3.15
C GLU A 96 -21.41 -3.47 -2.49
N PHE A 97 -20.15 -3.92 -2.43
CA PHE A 97 -19.04 -3.14 -1.90
C PHE A 97 -18.82 -1.86 -2.73
N LEU A 98 -18.79 -1.99 -4.06
CA LEU A 98 -18.60 -0.84 -4.95
C LEU A 98 -19.78 0.12 -4.92
N ALA A 99 -21.00 -0.36 -4.74
CA ALA A 99 -22.18 0.49 -4.56
C ALA A 99 -22.13 1.28 -3.23
N ARG A 100 -21.57 0.68 -2.17
CA ARG A 100 -21.38 1.34 -0.88
C ARG A 100 -20.24 2.38 -0.89
N TYR A 101 -19.20 2.13 -1.68
CA TYR A 101 -18.01 2.97 -1.77
C TYR A 101 -17.74 3.38 -3.24
N PRO A 102 -18.62 4.21 -3.85
CA PRO A 102 -18.42 4.63 -5.23
C PRO A 102 -17.15 5.48 -5.37
N LEU A 103 -16.35 5.20 -6.39
CA LEU A 103 -15.06 5.83 -6.61
C LEU A 103 -15.14 7.35 -6.77
N GLU A 104 -16.23 7.83 -7.38
CA GLU A 104 -16.50 9.25 -7.66
C GLU A 104 -16.69 10.05 -6.36
N SER A 105 -17.25 9.44 -5.33
CA SER A 105 -17.54 10.06 -4.04
C SER A 105 -16.36 10.02 -3.06
N ALA A 106 -15.30 9.28 -3.38
CA ALA A 106 -14.12 9.17 -2.53
C ALA A 106 -13.28 10.46 -2.55
N THR A 107 -12.67 10.79 -1.43
CA THR A 107 -11.81 11.97 -1.27
C THR A 107 -10.51 11.83 -2.07
N PRO A 108 -10.21 12.75 -3.02
CA PRO A 108 -8.94 12.73 -3.73
C PRO A 108 -7.79 13.22 -2.83
N LEU A 109 -6.64 12.57 -2.94
CA LEU A 109 -5.39 12.94 -2.27
C LEU A 109 -4.37 13.34 -3.33
N GLU A 110 -4.32 14.63 -3.63
CA GLU A 110 -3.31 15.18 -4.53
C GLU A 110 -1.95 15.26 -3.83
N ALA A 111 -0.86 15.14 -4.61
CA ALA A 111 0.48 15.14 -4.07
C ALA A 111 1.50 15.70 -5.09
N GLU A 112 2.57 16.28 -4.56
CA GLU A 112 3.70 16.77 -5.32
C GLU A 112 4.86 15.74 -5.33
N PRO A 113 5.82 15.84 -6.27
CA PRO A 113 6.99 14.97 -6.28
C PRO A 113 7.77 15.06 -4.96
N GLY A 114 8.04 13.90 -4.36
CA GLY A 114 8.71 13.80 -3.05
C GLY A 114 7.76 13.64 -1.87
N ASP A 115 6.47 13.89 -2.05
CA ASP A 115 5.48 13.59 -1.01
C ASP A 115 5.36 12.08 -0.81
N VAL A 116 5.04 11.69 0.44
CA VAL A 116 4.72 10.30 0.80
C VAL A 116 3.38 10.25 1.50
N LEU A 117 2.45 9.46 0.94
CA LEU A 117 1.17 9.17 1.57
C LEU A 117 1.24 7.82 2.28
N PHE A 118 0.97 7.81 3.58
CA PHE A 118 0.86 6.58 4.36
C PHE A 118 -0.59 6.23 4.61
N PHE A 119 -0.95 4.96 4.44
CA PHE A 119 -2.28 4.46 4.81
C PHE A 119 -2.23 3.01 5.24
N HIS A 120 -3.16 2.65 6.12
CA HIS A 120 -3.36 1.29 6.60
C HIS A 120 -3.98 0.41 5.50
N TYR A 121 -3.58 -0.83 5.36
CA TYR A 121 -4.03 -1.73 4.30
C TYR A 121 -5.54 -2.08 4.35
N CYS A 122 -6.23 -1.79 5.47
CA CYS A 122 -7.68 -1.82 5.60
C CYS A 122 -8.36 -0.48 5.22
N LEU A 123 -7.63 0.54 4.74
CA LEU A 123 -8.27 1.74 4.21
C LEU A 123 -8.92 1.42 2.86
N VAL A 124 -10.20 1.77 2.70
CA VAL A 124 -10.88 1.69 1.41
C VAL A 124 -10.33 2.77 0.49
N HIS A 125 -9.72 2.36 -0.62
CA HIS A 125 -9.05 3.26 -1.54
C HIS A 125 -9.13 2.78 -2.99
N GLY A 126 -8.84 3.69 -3.91
CA GLY A 126 -8.82 3.43 -5.34
C GLY A 126 -8.25 4.62 -6.11
N SER A 127 -8.42 4.67 -7.41
CA SER A 127 -8.02 5.83 -8.21
C SER A 127 -8.79 5.94 -9.52
N MET A 128 -9.13 7.17 -9.92
CA MET A 128 -9.77 7.47 -11.20
C MET A 128 -8.83 7.19 -12.38
N PRO A 129 -9.34 7.11 -13.62
CA PRO A 129 -8.50 7.12 -14.81
C PRO A 129 -7.60 8.35 -14.85
N ASN A 130 -6.44 8.24 -15.49
CA ASN A 130 -5.64 9.41 -15.84
C ASN A 130 -6.19 10.01 -17.13
N ARG A 131 -6.75 11.21 -17.04
CA ARG A 131 -7.31 11.98 -18.16
C ARG A 131 -6.41 13.16 -18.55
N SER A 132 -5.22 13.26 -17.94
CA SER A 132 -4.25 14.30 -18.25
C SER A 132 -3.31 13.87 -19.37
N ASP A 133 -2.54 14.82 -19.87
CA ASP A 133 -1.49 14.62 -20.89
C ASP A 133 -0.16 14.13 -20.31
N ALA A 134 -0.07 13.92 -19.00
CA ALA A 134 1.17 13.54 -18.31
C ALA A 134 1.05 12.18 -17.61
N VAL A 135 2.16 11.46 -17.53
CA VAL A 135 2.25 10.17 -16.83
C VAL A 135 2.36 10.39 -15.32
N ARG A 136 1.47 9.77 -14.53
CA ARG A 136 1.62 9.69 -13.07
C ARG A 136 2.50 8.51 -12.68
N LYS A 137 3.53 8.78 -11.88
CA LYS A 137 4.48 7.77 -11.39
C LYS A 137 4.55 7.77 -9.87
N THR A 138 4.33 6.61 -9.27
CA THR A 138 4.43 6.42 -7.82
C THR A 138 5.13 5.11 -7.50
N VAL A 139 5.79 5.07 -6.34
CA VAL A 139 6.37 3.86 -5.76
C VAL A 139 5.55 3.48 -4.55
N LEU A 140 4.92 2.32 -4.60
CA LEU A 140 4.29 1.71 -3.45
C LEU A 140 5.32 0.93 -2.65
N VAL A 141 5.33 1.12 -1.33
CA VAL A 141 6.14 0.39 -0.37
C VAL A 141 5.19 -0.19 0.67
N GLN A 142 4.97 -1.51 0.64
CA GLN A 142 4.16 -2.20 1.64
C GLN A 142 5.07 -2.71 2.76
N MET A 143 4.71 -2.36 4.00
CA MET A 143 5.52 -2.66 5.19
C MET A 143 4.62 -3.09 6.34
N HIS A 144 5.15 -3.93 7.22
CA HIS A 144 4.48 -4.33 8.46
C HIS A 144 5.43 -4.27 9.65
N SER A 145 4.89 -4.37 10.87
CA SER A 145 5.70 -4.49 12.08
C SER A 145 6.53 -5.79 12.07
N GLY A 146 7.76 -5.73 12.56
CA GLY A 146 8.61 -6.91 12.74
C GLY A 146 8.06 -7.93 13.76
N ASP A 147 7.04 -7.55 14.54
CA ASP A 147 6.33 -8.44 15.47
C ASP A 147 5.10 -9.10 14.83
N ASP A 148 4.78 -8.75 13.59
CA ASP A 148 3.72 -9.33 12.80
C ASP A 148 4.27 -10.27 11.72
N ARG A 149 3.41 -11.01 11.06
CA ARG A 149 3.76 -11.86 9.91
C ARG A 149 2.60 -11.97 8.93
N VAL A 150 2.94 -12.21 7.67
CA VAL A 150 1.97 -12.55 6.62
C VAL A 150 1.35 -13.91 6.95
N GLU A 151 0.04 -14.02 6.79
CA GLU A 151 -0.70 -15.27 7.02
C GLU A 151 -0.26 -16.38 6.04
N ALA A 152 -0.36 -17.62 6.47
CA ALA A 152 0.02 -18.77 5.64
C ALA A 152 -0.92 -18.90 4.41
N GLY A 153 -0.37 -19.40 3.30
CA GLY A 153 -1.14 -19.63 2.06
C GLY A 153 -1.32 -18.41 1.17
N VAL A 154 -0.73 -17.28 1.52
CA VAL A 154 -0.74 -16.08 0.67
C VAL A 154 0.23 -16.26 -0.50
N GLY A 155 -0.28 -16.16 -1.72
CA GLY A 155 0.52 -16.33 -2.95
C GLY A 155 1.31 -15.09 -3.36
N HIS A 156 1.23 -13.98 -2.61
CA HIS A 156 1.94 -12.75 -2.92
C HIS A 156 3.39 -12.82 -2.42
N PRO A 157 4.40 -12.39 -3.22
CA PRO A 157 5.79 -12.34 -2.77
C PRO A 157 5.96 -11.50 -1.50
N ASP A 158 6.76 -12.00 -0.56
CA ASP A 158 7.12 -11.34 0.69
C ASP A 158 8.64 -11.27 0.79
N GLU A 159 9.21 -10.07 0.63
CA GLU A 159 10.66 -9.84 0.60
C GLU A 159 11.32 -10.03 1.98
N ARG A 160 10.59 -9.81 3.05
CA ARG A 160 11.04 -9.94 4.44
C ARG A 160 12.31 -9.14 4.78
N LEU A 161 12.62 -8.13 3.99
CA LEU A 161 13.78 -7.27 4.22
C LEU A 161 13.52 -6.37 5.43
N VAL A 162 14.37 -6.47 6.44
CA VAL A 162 14.32 -5.58 7.60
C VAL A 162 14.85 -4.19 7.19
N LEU A 163 13.97 -3.19 7.18
CA LEU A 163 14.33 -1.80 6.88
C LEU A 163 14.86 -1.07 8.12
N ARG A 164 14.31 -1.40 9.30
CA ARG A 164 14.77 -0.88 10.60
C ARG A 164 14.44 -1.88 11.71
N GLY A 165 15.29 -1.93 12.72
CA GLY A 165 15.05 -2.78 13.90
C GLY A 165 15.21 -4.26 13.61
N TRP A 166 14.22 -5.06 13.92
CA TRP A 166 14.29 -6.51 14.01
C TRP A 166 13.05 -7.15 13.36
N ASN A 167 13.20 -8.36 12.84
CA ASN A 167 12.08 -9.24 12.50
C ASN A 167 11.99 -10.34 13.56
N ALA A 168 11.17 -10.14 14.59
CA ALA A 168 11.00 -11.08 15.70
C ALA A 168 10.37 -12.42 15.28
N ARG A 169 9.71 -12.45 14.11
CA ARG A 169 9.07 -13.64 13.55
C ARG A 169 9.99 -14.46 12.63
N MET A 170 11.16 -13.93 12.31
CA MET A 170 12.16 -14.66 11.52
C MET A 170 12.92 -15.64 12.39
N THR A 171 12.74 -16.94 12.15
CA THR A 171 13.53 -18.00 12.75
C THR A 171 14.57 -18.54 11.77
N ARG A 172 15.62 -19.19 12.27
CA ARG A 172 16.64 -19.85 11.43
C ARG A 172 16.02 -20.90 10.50
N GLU A 173 15.03 -21.64 10.98
CA GLU A 173 14.32 -22.65 10.21
C GLU A 173 13.54 -22.02 9.04
N ARG A 174 12.86 -20.87 9.30
CA ARG A 174 12.12 -20.13 8.28
C ARG A 174 13.01 -19.41 7.29
N ALA A 175 14.19 -18.95 7.71
CA ALA A 175 15.14 -18.29 6.82
C ALA A 175 15.66 -19.23 5.72
N ASN A 176 15.67 -20.54 5.98
CA ASN A 176 16.16 -21.57 5.08
C ASN A 176 15.05 -22.29 4.29
N ASP A 177 13.80 -21.95 4.50
CA ASP A 177 12.66 -22.55 3.80
C ASP A 177 12.12 -21.60 2.72
N PRO A 178 12.44 -21.83 1.44
CA PRO A 178 12.01 -20.96 0.34
C PRO A 178 10.50 -21.07 0.03
N GLN A 179 9.78 -22.00 0.68
CA GLN A 179 8.34 -22.25 0.42
C GLN A 179 7.44 -21.88 1.59
N LYS A 180 7.98 -21.28 2.67
CA LYS A 180 7.20 -20.90 3.85
C LYS A 180 7.31 -19.44 4.21
#